data_ec5bd1bab99042791f1ec0dbad4401dd
#
_entry.id   ec5bd1bab99042791f1ec0dbad4401dd
#
_cell.length_a   1.000
_cell.length_b   1.000
_cell.length_c   1.000
_cell.angle_alpha   90.00
_cell.angle_beta   90.00
_cell.angle_gamma   90.00
#
_symmetry.space_group_name_H-M   'P 1'
#
loop_
_entity.id
_entity.type
_entity.pdbx_description
1 polymer ?
#
loop_
_entity_poly.entity_id
_entity_poly.type
_entity_poly.pdbx_seq_one_letter_code
_entity_poly.pdbx_strand_id
1 'polypeptide(L)'
;MAKSLAKPPETFGARLRRFRAASGFTLEQLGRKVGLSKRMVAYYEIQGGTPSPEQLAAFAKALGISADQLVGTAGAQAVDAPRGGGEMRLWRRLRQIQQLPEDQRRAVLKVLDGLLGRVHSDAA
;
A
#
# COMPACT_ATOMS: atom_id res chain seq x y z
N MET A 1 15.83 -1.79 -29.61
CA MET A 1 15.48 -2.88 -28.75
C MET A 1 14.64 -2.49 -27.57
N ALA A 2 13.46 -2.08 -27.88
CA ALA A 2 12.53 -1.66 -26.83
C ALA A 2 12.28 -2.75 -25.82
N LYS A 3 12.31 -3.97 -26.24
CA LYS A 3 12.07 -5.08 -25.36
C LYS A 3 13.08 -5.23 -24.26
N SER A 4 14.34 -4.93 -24.55
CA SER A 4 15.39 -5.04 -23.55
C SER A 4 15.24 -4.04 -22.43
N LEU A 5 14.47 -2.98 -22.68
CA LEU A 5 14.23 -1.94 -21.70
C LEU A 5 12.96 -2.18 -20.87
N ALA A 6 12.13 -3.12 -21.33
CA ALA A 6 10.91 -3.44 -20.59
C ALA A 6 11.26 -4.24 -19.34
N LYS A 7 10.75 -3.80 -18.20
CA LYS A 7 10.91 -4.56 -16.97
C LYS A 7 10.00 -5.76 -16.98
N PRO A 8 10.46 -6.91 -16.43
CA PRO A 8 9.56 -8.05 -16.26
C PRO A 8 8.38 -7.64 -15.37
N PRO A 9 7.22 -8.28 -15.53
CA PRO A 9 6.10 -8.03 -14.64
C PRO A 9 6.53 -8.26 -13.20
N GLU A 10 6.06 -7.39 -12.33
CA GLU A 10 6.35 -7.49 -10.90
C GLU A 10 5.67 -8.73 -10.34
N THR A 11 6.40 -9.54 -9.56
CA THR A 11 5.82 -10.71 -8.92
C THR A 11 4.91 -10.28 -7.78
N PHE A 12 4.03 -11.19 -7.34
CA PHE A 12 3.19 -10.95 -6.17
C PHE A 12 4.07 -10.62 -4.96
N GLY A 13 5.13 -11.38 -4.73
CA GLY A 13 6.01 -11.16 -3.59
C GLY A 13 6.68 -9.79 -3.61
N ALA A 14 7.16 -9.38 -4.78
CA ALA A 14 7.76 -8.06 -4.93
C ALA A 14 6.73 -6.96 -4.68
N ARG A 15 5.53 -7.14 -5.14
CA ARG A 15 4.45 -6.18 -4.96
C ARG A 15 4.03 -6.10 -3.49
N LEU A 16 3.91 -7.25 -2.84
CA LEU A 16 3.62 -7.31 -1.41
C LEU A 16 4.68 -6.57 -0.61
N ARG A 17 5.94 -6.81 -0.92
CA ARG A 17 7.05 -6.13 -0.26
C ARG A 17 6.99 -4.62 -0.47
N ARG A 18 6.69 -4.19 -1.68
CA ARG A 18 6.62 -2.77 -2.01
C ARG A 18 5.51 -2.08 -1.23
N PHE A 19 4.32 -2.66 -1.19
CA PHE A 19 3.21 -2.10 -0.42
C PHE A 19 3.48 -2.14 1.07
N ARG A 20 4.12 -3.20 1.57
CA ARG A 20 4.49 -3.29 2.98
C ARG A 20 5.46 -2.18 3.35
N ALA A 21 6.52 -2.00 2.57
CA ALA A 21 7.52 -0.98 2.83
C ALA A 21 6.91 0.43 2.76
N ALA A 22 6.06 0.67 1.78
CA ALA A 22 5.37 1.94 1.64
C ALA A 22 4.47 2.24 2.84
N SER A 23 3.88 1.20 3.43
CA SER A 23 3.05 1.35 4.63
C SER A 23 3.87 1.50 5.91
N GLY A 24 5.17 1.29 5.82
CA GLY A 24 6.04 1.41 6.99
C GLY A 24 6.04 0.21 7.92
N PHE A 25 5.54 -0.93 7.47
CA PHE A 25 5.50 -2.14 8.29
C PHE A 25 6.77 -2.97 8.13
N THR A 26 7.24 -3.54 9.23
CA THR A 26 8.21 -4.63 9.19
C THR A 26 7.48 -5.91 8.83
N LEU A 27 8.25 -6.95 8.50
CA LEU A 27 7.67 -8.27 8.25
C LEU A 27 6.87 -8.76 9.46
N GLU A 28 7.40 -8.54 10.65
CA GLU A 28 6.74 -8.95 11.88
C GLU A 28 5.44 -8.18 12.11
N GLN A 29 5.46 -6.87 11.88
CA GLN A 29 4.27 -6.04 12.07
C GLN A 29 3.16 -6.43 11.10
N LEU A 30 3.49 -6.65 9.84
CA LEU A 30 2.49 -7.08 8.87
C LEU A 30 1.97 -8.47 9.25
N GLY A 31 2.85 -9.37 9.66
CA GLY A 31 2.45 -10.71 10.09
C GLY A 31 1.42 -10.65 11.21
N ARG A 32 1.65 -9.81 12.20
CA ARG A 32 0.69 -9.64 13.30
C ARG A 32 -0.68 -9.18 12.82
N LYS A 33 -0.69 -8.29 11.85
CA LYS A 33 -1.96 -7.77 11.32
C LYS A 33 -2.76 -8.79 10.55
N VAL A 34 -2.08 -9.74 9.93
CA VAL A 34 -2.73 -10.76 9.10
C VAL A 34 -2.76 -12.15 9.74
N GLY A 35 -2.24 -12.26 10.95
CA GLY A 35 -2.25 -13.54 11.67
C GLY A 35 -1.22 -14.53 11.18
N LEU A 36 -0.11 -14.06 10.63
CA LEU A 36 0.98 -14.89 10.13
C LEU A 36 2.28 -14.60 10.88
N SER A 37 3.20 -15.55 10.85
CA SER A 37 4.53 -15.33 11.39
C SER A 37 5.35 -14.46 10.44
N LYS A 38 6.40 -13.85 10.98
CA LYS A 38 7.38 -13.12 10.17
C LYS A 38 7.92 -13.98 9.04
N ARG A 39 8.22 -15.26 9.35
CA ARG A 39 8.75 -16.20 8.37
C ARG A 39 7.78 -16.42 7.22
N MET A 40 6.49 -16.55 7.51
CA MET A 40 5.48 -16.75 6.47
C MET A 40 5.33 -15.54 5.58
N VAL A 41 5.37 -14.34 6.14
CA VAL A 41 5.32 -13.13 5.31
C VAL A 41 6.55 -13.08 4.41
N ALA A 42 7.72 -13.36 4.95
CA ALA A 42 8.96 -13.39 4.16
C ALA A 42 8.88 -14.44 3.05
N TYR A 43 8.29 -15.58 3.33
CA TYR A 43 8.10 -16.63 2.34
C TYR A 43 7.30 -16.11 1.13
N TYR A 44 6.20 -15.43 1.39
CA TYR A 44 5.39 -14.89 0.31
C TYR A 44 6.11 -13.80 -0.47
N GLU A 45 6.95 -13.00 0.20
CA GLU A 45 7.68 -11.92 -0.48
C GLU A 45 8.84 -12.43 -1.33
N ILE A 46 9.51 -13.46 -0.87
CA ILE A 46 10.77 -13.90 -1.49
C ILE A 46 10.58 -15.14 -2.36
N GLN A 47 9.86 -16.13 -1.86
CA GLN A 47 9.74 -17.40 -2.56
C GLN A 47 8.52 -17.49 -3.47
N GLY A 48 7.67 -16.49 -3.44
CA GLY A 48 6.58 -16.41 -4.40
C GLY A 48 5.44 -17.37 -4.15
N GLY A 49 5.29 -17.83 -2.91
CA GLY A 49 4.12 -18.64 -2.57
C GLY A 49 2.84 -17.88 -2.84
N THR A 50 1.78 -18.58 -3.19
CA THR A 50 0.47 -17.97 -3.44
C THR A 50 -0.37 -18.10 -2.19
N PRO A 51 -0.78 -16.98 -1.57
CA PRO A 51 -1.63 -17.05 -0.39
C PRO A 51 -3.05 -17.50 -0.75
N SER A 52 -3.75 -18.04 0.25
CA SER A 52 -5.16 -18.36 0.08
C SER A 52 -5.97 -17.08 -0.15
N PRO A 53 -7.20 -17.19 -0.68
CA PRO A 53 -8.05 -16.00 -0.84
C PRO A 53 -8.26 -15.25 0.48
N GLU A 54 -8.41 -15.94 1.59
CA GLU A 54 -8.56 -15.31 2.89
C GLU A 54 -7.32 -14.53 3.29
N GLN A 55 -6.14 -15.12 3.07
CA GLN A 55 -4.88 -14.44 3.39
C GLN A 55 -4.65 -13.25 2.48
N LEU A 56 -4.98 -13.40 1.19
CA LEU A 56 -4.87 -12.30 0.24
C LEU A 56 -5.74 -11.13 0.65
N ALA A 57 -6.97 -11.41 1.04
CA ALA A 57 -7.89 -10.39 1.54
C ALA A 57 -7.35 -9.73 2.81
N ALA A 58 -6.76 -10.51 3.70
CA ALA A 58 -6.17 -9.98 4.94
C ALA A 58 -5.00 -9.06 4.64
N PHE A 59 -4.11 -9.43 3.72
CA PHE A 59 -3.01 -8.57 3.31
C PHE A 59 -3.52 -7.26 2.70
N ALA A 60 -4.49 -7.35 1.80
CA ALA A 60 -5.04 -6.17 1.15
C ALA A 60 -5.66 -5.21 2.18
N LYS A 61 -6.41 -5.75 3.11
CA LYS A 61 -7.03 -4.96 4.18
C LYS A 61 -5.97 -4.32 5.08
N ALA A 62 -4.96 -5.07 5.48
CA ALA A 62 -3.89 -4.55 6.32
C ALA A 62 -3.11 -3.44 5.63
N LEU A 63 -2.92 -3.55 4.32
CA LEU A 63 -2.18 -2.57 3.54
C LEU A 63 -3.06 -1.44 3.02
N GLY A 64 -4.38 -1.55 3.16
CA GLY A 64 -5.31 -0.51 2.71
C GLY A 64 -5.40 -0.38 1.21
N ILE A 65 -5.24 -1.49 0.51
CA ILE A 65 -5.33 -1.56 -0.95
C ILE A 65 -6.36 -2.61 -1.33
N SER A 66 -6.74 -2.64 -2.60
CA SER A 66 -7.63 -3.69 -3.09
C SER A 66 -6.83 -4.98 -3.33
N ALA A 67 -7.52 -6.09 -3.34
CA ALA A 67 -6.90 -7.36 -3.70
C ALA A 67 -6.36 -7.30 -5.13
N ASP A 68 -7.09 -6.63 -6.03
CA ASP A 68 -6.65 -6.47 -7.42
C ASP A 68 -5.33 -5.70 -7.53
N GLN A 69 -5.17 -4.65 -6.72
CA GLN A 69 -3.90 -3.92 -6.66
C GLN A 69 -2.77 -4.82 -6.18
N LEU A 70 -3.06 -5.64 -5.20
CA LEU A 70 -2.03 -6.51 -4.61
C LEU A 70 -1.62 -7.63 -5.58
N VAL A 71 -2.56 -8.19 -6.33
CA VAL A 71 -2.22 -9.23 -7.30
C VAL A 71 -1.80 -8.66 -8.66
N GLY A 72 -1.96 -7.35 -8.85
CA GLY A 72 -1.50 -6.72 -10.08
C GLY A 72 -2.48 -6.75 -11.24
N THR A 73 -3.75 -6.98 -10.97
CA THR A 73 -4.78 -7.03 -12.01
C THR A 73 -5.57 -5.74 -12.15
N ALA A 74 -5.26 -4.73 -11.33
CA ALA A 74 -6.05 -3.50 -11.31
C ALA A 74 -5.87 -2.63 -12.56
N GLY A 75 -4.89 -2.91 -13.40
CA GLY A 75 -4.69 -2.18 -14.63
C GLY A 75 -3.98 -0.84 -14.45
N ALA A 76 -3.91 -0.08 -15.54
CA ALA A 76 -3.14 1.17 -15.56
C ALA A 76 -3.70 2.26 -14.68
N GLN A 77 -4.94 2.16 -14.26
CA GLN A 77 -5.58 3.15 -13.40
C GLN A 77 -5.37 2.89 -11.92
N ALA A 78 -4.76 1.77 -11.58
CA ALA A 78 -4.49 1.46 -10.19
C ALA A 78 -3.50 2.44 -9.60
N VAL A 79 -3.74 2.83 -8.36
CA VAL A 79 -2.80 3.67 -7.64
C VAL A 79 -1.73 2.77 -7.04
N ASP A 80 -0.53 2.86 -7.57
CA ASP A 80 0.58 2.07 -7.07
C ASP A 80 1.16 2.68 -5.79
N ALA A 81 1.81 1.84 -5.01
CA ALA A 81 2.59 2.33 -3.89
C ALA A 81 3.72 3.22 -4.40
N PRO A 82 4.00 4.32 -3.72
CA PRO A 82 5.03 5.25 -4.15
C PRO A 82 6.42 4.59 -4.13
N ARG A 83 7.28 5.06 -5.03
CA ARG A 83 8.63 4.51 -5.18
C ARG A 83 9.72 5.49 -4.78
N GLY A 84 9.37 6.77 -4.64
CA GLY A 84 10.31 7.80 -4.24
C GLY A 84 10.22 8.12 -2.75
N GLY A 85 11.30 8.67 -2.20
CA GLY A 85 11.37 8.95 -0.77
C GLY A 85 10.32 9.94 -0.29
N GLY A 86 10.06 11.00 -1.06
CA GLY A 86 9.07 12.01 -0.69
C GLY A 86 7.65 11.46 -0.72
N GLU A 87 7.33 10.73 -1.78
CA GLU A 87 6.01 10.12 -1.91
C GLU A 87 5.80 9.05 -0.85
N MET A 88 6.86 8.31 -0.51
CA MET A 88 6.78 7.28 0.51
C MET A 88 6.50 7.88 1.88
N ARG A 89 7.08 9.03 2.19
CA ARG A 89 6.79 9.73 3.44
C ARG A 89 5.33 10.16 3.51
N LEU A 90 4.81 10.70 2.41
CA LEU A 90 3.41 11.10 2.34
C LEU A 90 2.49 9.90 2.52
N TRP A 91 2.80 8.79 1.86
CA TRP A 91 2.03 7.57 1.97
C TRP A 91 1.97 7.08 3.42
N ARG A 92 3.11 7.10 4.10
CA ARG A 92 3.16 6.71 5.52
C ARG A 92 2.32 7.62 6.40
N ARG A 93 2.36 8.92 6.13
CA ARG A 93 1.53 9.88 6.88
C ARG A 93 0.05 9.61 6.68
N LEU A 94 -0.35 9.34 5.45
CA LEU A 94 -1.74 9.01 5.17
C LEU A 94 -2.17 7.73 5.90
N ARG A 95 -1.29 6.74 5.93
CA ARG A 95 -1.57 5.51 6.66
C ARG A 95 -1.70 5.77 8.17
N GLN A 96 -0.85 6.61 8.72
CA GLN A 96 -0.92 6.98 10.12
C GLN A 96 -2.23 7.70 10.43
N ILE A 97 -2.67 8.57 9.55
CA ILE A 97 -3.95 9.28 9.72
C ILE A 97 -5.11 8.28 9.79
N GLN A 98 -5.10 7.26 8.97
CA GLN A 98 -6.16 6.26 8.96
C GLN A 98 -6.23 5.44 10.24
N GLN A 99 -5.13 5.42 11.01
CA GLN A 99 -5.06 4.70 12.27
C GLN A 99 -5.40 5.55 13.47
N LEU A 100 -5.64 6.83 13.29
CA LEU A 100 -6.03 7.73 14.38
C LEU A 100 -7.44 7.41 14.88
N PRO A 101 -7.74 7.71 16.14
CA PRO A 101 -9.11 7.68 16.63
C PRO A 101 -10.02 8.52 15.74
N GLU A 102 -11.29 8.17 15.70
CA GLU A 102 -12.22 8.78 14.75
C GLU A 102 -12.28 10.30 14.86
N ASP A 103 -12.33 10.82 16.07
CA ASP A 103 -12.39 12.27 16.29
C ASP A 103 -11.15 12.99 15.78
N GLN A 104 -9.97 12.42 16.01
CA GLN A 104 -8.72 13.00 15.55
C GLN A 104 -8.60 12.89 14.04
N ARG A 105 -8.97 11.74 13.49
CA ARG A 105 -8.95 11.54 12.04
C ARG A 105 -9.86 12.53 11.34
N ARG A 106 -11.06 12.74 11.89
CA ARG A 106 -12.01 13.69 11.35
C ARG A 106 -11.46 15.11 11.36
N ALA A 107 -10.79 15.50 12.43
CA ALA A 107 -10.16 16.81 12.52
C ALA A 107 -9.09 17.00 11.46
N VAL A 108 -8.23 15.99 11.27
CA VAL A 108 -7.18 16.05 10.24
C VAL A 108 -7.78 16.14 8.84
N LEU A 109 -8.79 15.32 8.57
CA LEU A 109 -9.44 15.33 7.25
C LEU A 109 -10.10 16.69 6.97
N LYS A 110 -10.67 17.31 7.99
CA LYS A 110 -11.27 18.64 7.84
C LYS A 110 -10.22 19.67 7.44
N VAL A 111 -9.04 19.63 8.04
CA VAL A 111 -7.95 20.52 7.67
C VAL A 111 -7.51 20.28 6.24
N LEU A 112 -7.35 19.00 5.86
CA LEU A 112 -6.96 18.67 4.50
C LEU A 112 -8.00 19.12 3.48
N ASP A 113 -9.27 18.94 3.76
CA ASP A 113 -10.35 19.38 2.89
C ASP A 113 -10.32 20.88 2.69
N GLY A 114 -10.05 21.63 3.75
CA GLY A 114 -9.92 23.07 3.67
C GLY A 114 -8.78 23.50 2.76
N LEU A 115 -7.63 22.85 2.89
CA LEU A 115 -6.47 23.16 2.05
C LEU A 115 -6.68 22.76 0.60
N LEU A 116 -7.23 21.58 0.37
CA LEU A 116 -7.51 21.09 -0.98
C LEU A 116 -8.61 21.93 -1.65
N GLY A 117 -9.61 22.33 -0.87
CA GLY A 117 -10.67 23.19 -1.37
C GLY A 117 -10.15 24.53 -1.86
N ARG A 118 -9.19 25.11 -1.15
CA ARG A 118 -8.54 26.34 -1.59
C ARG A 118 -7.83 26.18 -2.90
N VAL A 119 -7.11 25.07 -3.07
CA VAL A 119 -6.40 24.80 -4.31
C VAL A 119 -7.39 24.68 -5.46
N HIS A 120 -8.50 23.98 -5.25
CA HIS A 120 -9.52 23.87 -6.28
C HIS A 120 -10.19 25.19 -6.60
N SER A 121 -10.45 26.01 -5.59
CA SER A 121 -11.02 27.35 -5.79
C SER A 121 -10.08 28.22 -6.59
N ASP A 122 -8.80 28.17 -6.31
CA ASP A 122 -7.81 28.97 -7.02
C ASP A 122 -7.63 28.49 -8.46
N ALA A 123 -7.83 27.20 -8.69
CA ALA A 123 -7.73 26.62 -10.03
C ALA A 123 -8.96 26.91 -10.90
N ALA A 124 -10.06 27.20 -10.27
CA ALA A 124 -11.27 27.52 -10.99
C ALA A 124 -11.23 28.93 -11.50
#